data_a752e3928720953a938f6357db65214c
#
_entry.id   a752e3928720953a938f6357db65214c
#
_cell.length_a   1.000
_cell.length_b   1.000
_cell.length_c   1.000
_cell.angle_alpha   90.00
_cell.angle_beta   90.00
_cell.angle_gamma   90.00
#
_symmetry.space_group_name_H-M   'P 1'
#
loop_
_entity.id
_entity.type
_entity.pdbx_description
1 polymer ?
#
loop_
_entity_poly.entity_id
_entity_poly.type
_entity_poly.pdbx_seq_one_letter_code
_entity_poly.pdbx_strand_id
1 'polypeptide(L)'
;MANKKFNIGFISSHGHDLAGHLIDQAANPDLESIHLCLMNDKDVAQRDLDINKIAEASEKVKTKTKNIDDILNTKDLDAVAVCARPDLAPDIFNKILDANLPIITDKPASNDSKRLDAVAKKAAKKNLAFGTMLQWRRNPAILDIKRAVDSGALGQIMTVEVRLLTSTINWRGPGKSYLLEKSSMGGGITSWLACHMLDMLIFILDERVTEVSAFTGNRYPIKIDVEDTAISAIKTESGILGSVHTGYSLCGPSKLGVSDLYLGIRGTEGYVSIPFHLPGQDDLDNTLYLYSENENWVTGGQRAMTYSPFYKTQFGKSGVDMGSGGYGGFGAEKLFIDFLNSTRNQAKIPTPIKDLVHILEIGEAMRESSNSGKAISISKT
;
A
#
# COMPACT_ATOMS: atom_id res chain seq x y z
N MET A 1 -26.45 9.96 19.10
CA MET A 1 -25.55 9.28 20.05
C MET A 1 -24.14 9.48 19.51
N ALA A 2 -23.19 9.95 20.33
CA ALA A 2 -21.79 10.01 19.90
C ALA A 2 -21.30 8.58 19.60
N ASN A 3 -20.69 8.36 18.43
CA ASN A 3 -20.14 7.07 18.10
C ASN A 3 -19.07 6.70 19.14
N LYS A 4 -19.13 5.47 19.65
CA LYS A 4 -18.08 4.95 20.54
C LYS A 4 -16.74 5.02 19.80
N LYS A 5 -15.73 5.64 20.40
CA LYS A 5 -14.37 5.71 19.86
C LYS A 5 -13.72 4.32 19.86
N PHE A 6 -12.64 4.17 19.09
CA PHE A 6 -11.95 2.90 18.91
C PHE A 6 -10.74 2.77 19.82
N ASN A 7 -10.51 1.56 20.32
CA ASN A 7 -9.30 1.14 21.01
C ASN A 7 -8.49 0.23 20.10
N ILE A 8 -7.24 0.57 19.82
CA ILE A 8 -6.43 -0.17 18.87
C ILE A 8 -5.11 -0.64 19.46
N GLY A 9 -4.70 -1.85 19.07
CA GLY A 9 -3.34 -2.32 19.25
C GLY A 9 -2.47 -1.90 18.07
N PHE A 10 -1.22 -1.50 18.32
CA PHE A 10 -0.18 -1.35 17.31
C PHE A 10 0.95 -2.31 17.61
N ILE A 11 1.26 -3.21 16.68
CA ILE A 11 2.35 -4.17 16.81
C ILE A 11 3.37 -3.92 15.70
N SER A 12 4.63 -3.72 16.11
CA SER A 12 5.76 -3.59 15.20
C SER A 12 6.82 -4.64 15.46
N SER A 13 7.38 -5.17 14.38
CA SER A 13 8.59 -5.97 14.37
C SER A 13 9.41 -5.68 13.13
N HIS A 14 10.39 -4.78 13.21
CA HIS A 14 11.19 -4.27 12.09
C HIS A 14 10.32 -3.69 10.95
N GLY A 15 9.13 -3.19 11.29
CA GLY A 15 8.17 -2.70 10.33
C GLY A 15 8.58 -1.39 9.68
N HIS A 16 7.99 -1.16 8.54
CA HIS A 16 8.13 0.04 7.76
C HIS A 16 7.06 1.06 8.18
N ASP A 17 7.44 2.33 8.21
CA ASP A 17 6.58 3.50 8.46
C ASP A 17 5.65 3.46 9.70
N LEU A 18 5.94 2.63 10.70
CA LEU A 18 5.17 2.61 11.94
C LEU A 18 5.04 4.02 12.56
N ALA A 19 6.13 4.80 12.54
CA ALA A 19 6.14 6.15 13.10
C ALA A 19 5.11 7.06 12.42
N GLY A 20 5.02 7.02 11.08
CA GLY A 20 4.03 7.76 10.33
C GLY A 20 2.61 7.38 10.69
N HIS A 21 2.31 6.09 10.68
CA HIS A 21 1.00 5.60 11.08
C HIS A 21 0.64 5.95 12.53
N LEU A 22 1.61 5.85 13.45
CA LEU A 22 1.38 6.21 14.84
C LEU A 22 1.08 7.71 15.02
N ILE A 23 1.81 8.60 14.33
CA ILE A 23 1.56 10.05 14.36
C ILE A 23 0.13 10.34 13.90
N ASP A 24 -0.26 9.81 12.75
CA ASP A 24 -1.56 10.06 12.17
C ASP A 24 -2.68 9.58 13.09
N GLN A 25 -2.55 8.37 13.61
CA GLN A 25 -3.58 7.81 14.48
C GLN A 25 -3.59 8.43 15.88
N ALA A 26 -2.45 8.88 16.40
CA ALA A 26 -2.42 9.63 17.66
C ALA A 26 -3.21 10.94 17.59
N ALA A 27 -3.24 11.59 16.43
CA ALA A 27 -4.05 12.80 16.20
C ALA A 27 -5.52 12.51 15.90
N ASN A 28 -5.89 11.29 15.53
CA ASN A 28 -7.21 10.93 15.04
C ASN A 28 -8.28 11.04 16.14
N PRO A 29 -9.32 11.87 15.99
CA PRO A 29 -10.34 12.09 17.01
C PRO A 29 -11.25 10.87 17.27
N ASP A 30 -11.32 9.92 16.33
CA ASP A 30 -12.13 8.71 16.45
C ASP A 30 -11.47 7.62 17.28
N LEU A 31 -10.19 7.79 17.66
CA LEU A 31 -9.49 6.88 18.57
C LEU A 31 -9.55 7.35 20.02
N GLU A 32 -9.87 6.42 20.91
CA GLU A 32 -9.82 6.58 22.37
C GLU A 32 -8.45 6.23 22.92
N SER A 33 -7.92 5.06 22.53
CA SER A 33 -6.64 4.58 23.02
C SER A 33 -5.82 3.82 21.98
N ILE A 34 -4.51 3.87 22.18
CA ILE A 34 -3.50 3.14 21.39
C ILE A 34 -2.67 2.32 22.39
N HIS A 35 -2.53 1.03 22.11
CA HIS A 35 -1.70 0.10 22.86
C HIS A 35 -0.54 -0.35 21.97
N LEU A 36 0.68 0.10 22.25
CA LEU A 36 1.86 -0.05 21.40
C LEU A 36 2.75 -1.21 21.86
N CYS A 37 3.01 -2.17 20.96
CA CYS A 37 4.02 -3.21 21.12
C CYS A 37 5.17 -2.98 20.14
N LEU A 38 6.35 -2.72 20.64
CA LEU A 38 7.61 -2.67 19.90
C LEU A 38 8.40 -3.94 20.20
N MET A 39 8.21 -4.99 19.40
CA MET A 39 8.84 -6.31 19.63
C MET A 39 10.36 -6.27 19.51
N ASN A 40 10.92 -5.23 18.88
CA ASN A 40 12.35 -5.06 18.68
C ASN A 40 12.77 -3.61 18.88
N ASP A 41 13.82 -3.38 19.67
CA ASP A 41 14.38 -2.03 19.92
C ASP A 41 15.00 -1.40 18.66
N LYS A 42 15.33 -2.21 17.65
CA LYS A 42 15.86 -1.73 16.35
C LYS A 42 14.78 -1.27 15.37
N ASP A 43 13.51 -1.42 15.72
CA ASP A 43 12.38 -0.92 14.93
C ASP A 43 12.29 0.60 14.93
N VAL A 44 13.31 1.23 15.46
CA VAL A 44 13.42 2.65 15.57
C VAL A 44 13.70 3.24 14.19
N ALA A 45 12.70 3.95 13.72
CA ALA A 45 12.89 5.07 12.81
C ALA A 45 13.53 4.76 11.44
N GLN A 46 12.77 4.33 10.52
CA GLN A 46 12.99 4.84 9.18
C GLN A 46 12.80 6.37 9.26
N ARG A 47 13.83 7.14 8.90
CA ARG A 47 13.78 8.62 8.81
C ARG A 47 14.00 9.42 10.09
N ASP A 48 14.86 8.99 10.98
CA ASP A 48 15.22 9.78 12.16
C ASP A 48 14.04 10.12 13.11
N LEU A 49 12.87 9.47 12.93
CA LEU A 49 11.72 9.64 13.80
C LEU A 49 11.84 8.72 15.02
N ASP A 50 11.85 9.30 16.19
CA ASP A 50 11.88 8.56 17.45
C ASP A 50 10.46 8.15 17.85
N ILE A 51 10.11 6.88 17.57
CA ILE A 51 8.81 6.31 17.94
C ILE A 51 8.51 6.45 19.42
N ASN A 52 9.54 6.38 20.28
CA ASN A 52 9.35 6.53 21.71
C ASN A 52 8.90 7.95 22.06
N LYS A 53 9.54 8.97 21.48
CA LYS A 53 9.12 10.36 21.68
C LYS A 53 7.72 10.63 21.12
N ILE A 54 7.37 10.03 19.98
CA ILE A 54 6.02 10.15 19.41
C ILE A 54 4.99 9.54 20.36
N ALA A 55 5.27 8.34 20.88
CA ALA A 55 4.39 7.66 21.81
C ALA A 55 4.23 8.45 23.13
N GLU A 56 5.32 9.00 23.66
CA GLU A 56 5.31 9.80 24.89
C GLU A 56 4.59 11.14 24.72
N ALA A 57 4.59 11.71 23.53
CA ALA A 57 3.88 12.96 23.23
C ALA A 57 2.36 12.78 23.03
N SER A 58 1.86 11.55 22.94
CA SER A 58 0.46 11.27 22.70
C SER A 58 -0.25 10.78 23.97
N GLU A 59 -1.27 11.53 24.41
CA GLU A 59 -2.16 11.13 25.51
C GLU A 59 -2.95 9.85 25.22
N LYS A 60 -3.08 9.46 23.94
CA LYS A 60 -3.82 8.26 23.53
C LYS A 60 -2.99 6.98 23.68
N VAL A 61 -1.68 7.05 23.70
CA VAL A 61 -0.83 5.88 23.93
C VAL A 61 -0.88 5.50 25.41
N LYS A 62 -1.66 4.46 25.74
CA LYS A 62 -1.91 4.01 27.11
C LYS A 62 -0.95 2.91 27.56
N THR A 63 -0.45 2.10 26.65
CA THR A 63 0.46 0.99 26.92
C THR A 63 1.62 1.03 25.95
N LYS A 64 2.82 0.76 26.44
CA LYS A 64 4.01 0.52 25.64
C LYS A 64 4.72 -0.72 26.18
N THR A 65 4.84 -1.75 25.36
CA THR A 65 5.40 -3.05 25.74
C THR A 65 6.29 -3.62 24.63
N LYS A 66 7.03 -4.69 24.95
CA LYS A 66 7.75 -5.53 23.96
C LYS A 66 7.08 -6.87 23.73
N ASN A 67 6.07 -7.20 24.53
CA ASN A 67 5.40 -8.48 24.49
C ASN A 67 4.03 -8.33 23.79
N ILE A 68 3.85 -9.07 22.70
CA ILE A 68 2.59 -9.09 21.94
C ILE A 68 1.40 -9.52 22.80
N ASP A 69 1.61 -10.45 23.75
CA ASP A 69 0.52 -10.98 24.57
C ASP A 69 -0.08 -9.90 25.49
N ASP A 70 0.71 -8.90 25.91
CA ASP A 70 0.19 -7.77 26.68
C ASP A 70 -0.84 -6.96 25.88
N ILE A 71 -0.62 -6.84 24.55
CA ILE A 71 -1.56 -6.17 23.66
C ILE A 71 -2.79 -7.04 23.44
N LEU A 72 -2.59 -8.32 23.11
CA LEU A 72 -3.69 -9.23 22.79
C LEU A 72 -4.63 -9.50 23.97
N ASN A 73 -4.14 -9.36 25.19
CA ASN A 73 -4.92 -9.47 26.44
C ASN A 73 -5.56 -8.14 26.88
N THR A 74 -5.33 -7.03 26.15
CA THR A 74 -5.99 -5.77 26.45
C THR A 74 -7.50 -5.88 26.22
N LYS A 75 -8.27 -5.48 27.22
CA LYS A 75 -9.74 -5.49 27.11
C LYS A 75 -10.24 -4.48 26.11
N ASP A 76 -11.32 -4.82 25.42
CA ASP A 76 -12.06 -3.91 24.54
C ASP A 76 -11.24 -3.39 23.33
N LEU A 77 -10.24 -4.12 22.84
CA LEU A 77 -9.61 -3.82 21.59
C LEU A 77 -10.58 -4.03 20.42
N ASP A 78 -10.70 -3.03 19.55
CA ASP A 78 -11.53 -3.09 18.35
C ASP A 78 -10.76 -3.72 17.17
N ALA A 79 -9.45 -3.51 17.07
CA ALA A 79 -8.57 -4.07 16.02
C ALA A 79 -7.09 -3.95 16.39
N VAL A 80 -6.25 -4.63 15.61
CA VAL A 80 -4.79 -4.53 15.70
C VAL A 80 -4.20 -4.06 14.37
N ALA A 81 -3.40 -3.00 14.42
CA ALA A 81 -2.55 -2.55 13.33
C ALA A 81 -1.18 -3.22 13.41
N VAL A 82 -0.67 -3.71 12.28
CA VAL A 82 0.60 -4.43 12.25
C VAL A 82 1.55 -3.80 11.22
N CYS A 83 2.73 -3.41 11.68
CA CYS A 83 3.84 -2.96 10.86
C CYS A 83 5.03 -3.88 11.14
N ALA A 84 5.11 -4.98 10.41
CA ALA A 84 6.14 -5.99 10.64
C ALA A 84 6.89 -6.34 9.35
N ARG A 85 8.13 -6.79 9.51
CA ARG A 85 8.93 -7.33 8.42
C ARG A 85 8.18 -8.51 7.77
N PRO A 86 8.14 -8.60 6.43
CA PRO A 86 7.26 -9.53 5.72
C PRO A 86 7.46 -11.01 6.05
N ASP A 87 8.68 -11.42 6.38
CA ASP A 87 8.97 -12.80 6.79
C ASP A 87 8.43 -13.15 8.19
N LEU A 88 8.23 -12.15 9.05
CA LEU A 88 7.73 -12.32 10.43
C LEU A 88 6.20 -12.09 10.53
N ALA A 89 5.65 -11.26 9.66
CA ALA A 89 4.28 -10.79 9.78
C ALA A 89 3.22 -11.92 9.79
N PRO A 90 3.29 -12.98 8.96
CA PRO A 90 2.28 -14.06 8.99
C PRO A 90 2.15 -14.76 10.34
N ASP A 91 3.26 -14.89 11.09
CA ASP A 91 3.24 -15.52 12.42
C ASP A 91 2.58 -14.59 13.46
N ILE A 92 2.80 -13.28 13.33
CA ILE A 92 2.13 -12.26 14.15
C ILE A 92 0.62 -12.27 13.86
N PHE A 93 0.23 -12.29 12.58
CA PHE A 93 -1.18 -12.35 12.19
C PHE A 93 -1.88 -13.58 12.78
N ASN A 94 -1.22 -14.75 12.75
CA ASN A 94 -1.78 -15.96 13.34
C ASN A 94 -2.11 -15.79 14.83
N LYS A 95 -1.24 -15.18 15.61
CA LYS A 95 -1.47 -14.89 17.03
C LYS A 95 -2.67 -13.94 17.24
N ILE A 96 -2.76 -12.87 16.44
CA ILE A 96 -3.85 -11.90 16.52
C ILE A 96 -5.19 -12.56 16.18
N LEU A 97 -5.22 -13.38 15.12
CA LEU A 97 -6.42 -14.11 14.72
C LEU A 97 -6.83 -15.15 15.77
N ASP A 98 -5.87 -15.78 16.47
CA ASP A 98 -6.18 -16.70 17.57
C ASP A 98 -6.80 -15.98 18.78
N ALA A 99 -6.44 -14.71 18.98
CA ALA A 99 -7.11 -13.82 19.93
C ALA A 99 -8.46 -13.27 19.44
N ASN A 100 -8.94 -13.67 18.24
CA ASN A 100 -10.18 -13.22 17.60
C ASN A 100 -10.25 -11.71 17.35
N LEU A 101 -9.13 -11.08 16.98
CA LEU A 101 -9.06 -9.66 16.69
C LEU A 101 -8.93 -9.41 15.19
N PRO A 102 -9.62 -8.37 14.66
CA PRO A 102 -9.43 -7.88 13.30
C PRO A 102 -8.03 -7.30 13.09
N ILE A 103 -7.54 -7.37 11.85
CA ILE A 103 -6.18 -6.92 11.50
C ILE A 103 -6.23 -5.90 10.37
N ILE A 104 -5.48 -4.80 10.52
CA ILE A 104 -5.02 -3.98 9.41
C ILE A 104 -3.49 -3.98 9.39
N THR A 105 -2.88 -4.26 8.24
CA THR A 105 -1.43 -4.41 8.14
C THR A 105 -0.81 -3.48 7.11
N ASP A 106 0.45 -3.09 7.33
CA ASP A 106 1.25 -2.50 6.27
C ASP A 106 1.60 -3.55 5.19
N LYS A 107 1.97 -3.08 4.00
CA LYS A 107 2.38 -3.90 2.86
C LYS A 107 3.90 -4.18 2.92
N PRO A 108 4.39 -5.23 2.30
CA PRO A 108 3.68 -6.28 1.54
C PRO A 108 3.10 -7.40 2.41
N ALA A 109 3.19 -7.32 3.73
CA ALA A 109 2.59 -8.21 4.73
C ALA A 109 3.08 -9.67 4.73
N SER A 110 3.77 -10.11 3.70
CA SER A 110 4.45 -11.42 3.65
C SER A 110 5.54 -11.40 2.58
N ASN A 111 6.52 -12.25 2.74
CA ASN A 111 7.54 -12.55 1.73
C ASN A 111 7.15 -13.69 0.78
N ASP A 112 5.95 -14.24 0.96
CA ASP A 112 5.42 -15.39 0.21
C ASP A 112 3.90 -15.29 0.15
N SER A 113 3.32 -15.38 -1.07
CA SER A 113 1.89 -15.23 -1.31
C SER A 113 1.07 -16.35 -0.64
N LYS A 114 1.58 -17.59 -0.64
CA LYS A 114 0.89 -18.76 -0.05
C LYS A 114 0.79 -18.65 1.48
N ARG A 115 1.85 -18.11 2.13
CA ARG A 115 1.79 -17.85 3.57
C ARG A 115 0.72 -16.81 3.90
N LEU A 116 0.64 -15.74 3.10
CA LEU A 116 -0.37 -14.70 3.32
C LEU A 116 -1.79 -15.22 3.02
N ASP A 117 -1.97 -16.01 1.96
CA ASP A 117 -3.25 -16.63 1.61
C ASP A 117 -3.74 -17.57 2.73
N ALA A 118 -2.85 -18.38 3.30
CA ALA A 118 -3.21 -19.25 4.43
C ALA A 118 -3.78 -18.47 5.63
N VAL A 119 -3.16 -17.33 5.95
CA VAL A 119 -3.64 -16.45 7.03
C VAL A 119 -4.93 -15.73 6.62
N ALA A 120 -5.05 -15.29 5.38
CA ALA A 120 -6.28 -14.67 4.85
C ALA A 120 -7.47 -15.63 4.93
N LYS A 121 -7.27 -16.90 4.55
CA LYS A 121 -8.28 -17.98 4.69
C LYS A 121 -8.66 -18.25 6.15
N LYS A 122 -7.69 -18.21 7.07
CA LYS A 122 -7.96 -18.34 8.51
C LYS A 122 -8.82 -17.18 9.01
N ALA A 123 -8.51 -15.94 8.62
CA ALA A 123 -9.31 -14.76 8.97
C ALA A 123 -10.75 -14.88 8.44
N ALA A 124 -10.91 -15.27 7.18
CA ALA A 124 -12.22 -15.49 6.56
C ALA A 124 -13.03 -16.57 7.27
N LYS A 125 -12.41 -17.72 7.62
CA LYS A 125 -13.06 -18.79 8.38
C LYS A 125 -13.54 -18.34 9.76
N LYS A 126 -12.86 -17.39 10.37
CA LYS A 126 -13.24 -16.80 11.66
C LYS A 126 -14.17 -15.58 11.53
N ASN A 127 -14.55 -15.16 10.32
CA ASN A 127 -15.30 -13.94 10.03
C ASN A 127 -14.63 -12.69 10.61
N LEU A 128 -13.29 -12.66 10.61
CA LEU A 128 -12.52 -11.51 11.07
C LEU A 128 -12.09 -10.64 9.90
N ALA A 129 -12.25 -9.32 10.05
CA ALA A 129 -11.80 -8.37 9.08
C ALA A 129 -10.26 -8.38 8.99
N PHE A 130 -9.73 -8.49 7.76
CA PHE A 130 -8.31 -8.41 7.50
C PHE A 130 -8.08 -7.51 6.30
N GLY A 131 -7.49 -6.35 6.53
CA GLY A 131 -7.20 -5.33 5.54
C GLY A 131 -5.74 -4.94 5.48
N THR A 132 -5.39 -4.13 4.47
CA THR A 132 -4.03 -3.61 4.28
C THR A 132 -4.03 -2.09 4.12
N MET A 133 -2.91 -1.45 4.45
CA MET A 133 -2.74 0.01 4.40
C MET A 133 -2.30 0.47 3.00
N LEU A 134 -3.07 0.14 1.97
CA LEU A 134 -2.86 0.61 0.59
C LEU A 134 -3.72 1.86 0.33
N GLN A 135 -3.26 2.99 0.85
CA GLN A 135 -4.01 4.23 0.98
C GLN A 135 -4.31 4.97 -0.34
N TRP A 136 -3.65 4.59 -1.46
CA TRP A 136 -3.92 5.19 -2.77
C TRP A 136 -5.38 5.01 -3.20
N ARG A 137 -6.09 3.99 -2.69
CA ARG A 137 -7.54 3.83 -2.86
C ARG A 137 -8.38 4.96 -2.23
N ARG A 138 -7.75 5.86 -1.46
CA ARG A 138 -8.38 7.06 -0.89
C ARG A 138 -7.86 8.36 -1.51
N ASN A 139 -6.97 8.26 -2.50
CA ASN A 139 -6.54 9.41 -3.28
C ASN A 139 -7.71 9.94 -4.12
N PRO A 140 -8.07 11.24 -4.03
CA PRO A 140 -9.16 11.81 -4.80
C PRO A 140 -9.05 11.60 -6.30
N ALA A 141 -7.84 11.71 -6.88
CA ALA A 141 -7.63 11.48 -8.31
C ALA A 141 -7.89 10.01 -8.68
N ILE A 142 -7.46 9.05 -7.87
CA ILE A 142 -7.74 7.62 -8.10
C ILE A 142 -9.24 7.32 -8.00
N LEU A 143 -9.93 7.95 -7.05
CA LEU A 143 -11.38 7.80 -6.93
C LEU A 143 -12.12 8.39 -8.13
N ASP A 144 -11.64 9.51 -8.70
CA ASP A 144 -12.23 10.09 -9.91
C ASP A 144 -11.97 9.22 -11.14
N ILE A 145 -10.78 8.65 -11.27
CA ILE A 145 -10.48 7.68 -12.34
C ILE A 145 -11.41 6.46 -12.23
N LYS A 146 -11.56 5.92 -11.01
CA LYS A 146 -12.49 4.80 -10.81
C LYS A 146 -13.92 5.15 -11.20
N ARG A 147 -14.41 6.32 -10.78
CA ARG A 147 -15.75 6.79 -11.18
C ARG A 147 -15.90 6.91 -12.72
N ALA A 148 -14.87 7.40 -13.42
CA ALA A 148 -14.88 7.49 -14.87
C ALA A 148 -14.96 6.10 -15.53
N VAL A 149 -14.22 5.13 -15.00
CA VAL A 149 -14.28 3.73 -15.48
C VAL A 149 -15.64 3.11 -15.15
N ASP A 150 -16.09 3.18 -13.90
CA ASP A 150 -17.36 2.57 -13.46
C ASP A 150 -18.60 3.16 -14.17
N SER A 151 -18.55 4.44 -14.56
CA SER A 151 -19.63 5.10 -15.29
C SER A 151 -19.65 4.80 -16.80
N GLY A 152 -18.64 4.05 -17.30
CA GLY A 152 -18.50 3.79 -18.72
C GLY A 152 -18.01 4.98 -19.56
N ALA A 153 -17.53 6.06 -18.90
CA ALA A 153 -17.06 7.25 -19.61
C ALA A 153 -15.93 7.00 -20.62
N LEU A 154 -15.16 5.92 -20.42
CA LEU A 154 -14.07 5.55 -21.32
C LEU A 154 -14.49 4.49 -22.36
N GLY A 155 -15.75 4.01 -22.34
CA GLY A 155 -16.19 2.86 -23.12
C GLY A 155 -15.52 1.56 -22.63
N GLN A 156 -15.32 0.61 -23.54
CA GLN A 156 -14.59 -0.63 -23.22
C GLN A 156 -13.12 -0.34 -23.00
N ILE A 157 -12.58 -0.72 -21.83
CA ILE A 157 -11.16 -0.54 -21.52
C ILE A 157 -10.33 -1.49 -22.39
N MET A 158 -9.33 -0.93 -23.08
CA MET A 158 -8.43 -1.67 -23.98
C MET A 158 -7.05 -1.89 -23.35
N THR A 159 -6.46 -0.82 -22.83
CA THR A 159 -5.09 -0.88 -22.28
C THR A 159 -4.93 -0.05 -21.03
N VAL A 160 -3.99 -0.51 -20.17
CA VAL A 160 -3.57 0.20 -18.97
C VAL A 160 -2.05 0.28 -18.90
N GLU A 161 -1.55 1.33 -18.29
CA GLU A 161 -0.11 1.54 -18.11
C GLU A 161 0.15 2.11 -16.73
N VAL A 162 1.10 1.52 -15.99
CA VAL A 162 1.57 2.08 -14.73
C VAL A 162 3.10 2.07 -14.68
N ARG A 163 3.65 3.12 -14.10
CA ARG A 163 5.09 3.28 -13.89
C ARG A 163 5.35 3.84 -12.50
N LEU A 164 6.33 3.24 -11.81
CA LEU A 164 6.90 3.76 -10.57
C LEU A 164 8.41 3.56 -10.60
N LEU A 165 9.14 4.61 -10.90
CA LEU A 165 10.59 4.64 -10.81
C LEU A 165 11.01 5.57 -9.68
N THR A 166 12.05 5.22 -8.94
CA THR A 166 12.49 6.00 -7.78
C THR A 166 14.00 5.97 -7.58
N SER A 167 14.52 6.97 -6.90
CA SER A 167 15.93 7.07 -6.49
C SER A 167 16.16 6.55 -5.05
N THR A 168 15.15 6.00 -4.40
CA THR A 168 15.19 5.69 -2.95
C THR A 168 16.17 4.59 -2.56
N ILE A 169 16.76 3.86 -3.49
CA ILE A 169 17.82 2.88 -3.22
C ILE A 169 19.07 3.50 -2.58
N ASN A 170 19.33 4.78 -2.84
CA ASN A 170 20.54 5.49 -2.36
C ASN A 170 20.65 5.53 -0.82
N TRP A 171 19.54 5.48 -0.11
CA TRP A 171 19.50 5.53 1.36
C TRP A 171 19.23 4.16 1.99
N ARG A 172 18.84 3.18 1.17
CA ARG A 172 18.54 1.81 1.64
C ARG A 172 19.69 0.85 1.52
N GLY A 173 20.84 1.24 1.05
CA GLY A 173 22.03 0.45 0.71
C GLY A 173 22.20 -0.92 1.39
N PRO A 174 23.06 -1.79 0.88
CA PRO A 174 23.23 -3.15 1.40
C PRO A 174 23.53 -3.15 2.90
N GLY A 175 22.86 -4.04 3.65
CA GLY A 175 23.03 -4.18 5.10
C GLY A 175 22.37 -3.07 5.93
N LYS A 176 21.71 -2.10 5.30
CA LYS A 176 21.00 -1.02 6.01
C LYS A 176 19.49 -1.23 6.07
N SER A 177 18.96 -2.07 5.20
CA SER A 177 17.52 -2.26 5.09
C SER A 177 17.20 -3.70 4.67
N TYR A 178 16.33 -4.35 5.40
CA TYR A 178 15.76 -5.66 5.06
C TYR A 178 15.01 -5.65 3.71
N LEU A 179 14.63 -4.47 3.21
CA LEU A 179 13.92 -4.29 1.94
C LEU A 179 14.71 -4.74 0.71
N LEU A 180 16.03 -4.89 0.85
CA LEU A 180 16.94 -5.35 -0.18
C LEU A 180 17.44 -6.79 0.06
N GLU A 181 16.80 -7.51 0.99
CA GLU A 181 17.13 -8.87 1.38
C GLU A 181 16.04 -9.85 0.92
N LYS A 182 16.39 -10.84 0.09
CA LYS A 182 15.44 -11.83 -0.43
C LYS A 182 14.78 -12.66 0.67
N SER A 183 15.52 -13.01 1.70
CA SER A 183 15.00 -13.78 2.85
C SER A 183 13.87 -13.07 3.57
N SER A 184 13.96 -11.75 3.67
CA SER A 184 12.98 -10.90 4.37
C SER A 184 11.79 -10.53 3.49
N MET A 185 12.05 -10.23 2.20
CA MET A 185 11.07 -9.62 1.30
C MET A 185 10.50 -10.59 0.25
N GLY A 186 11.16 -11.73 0.00
CA GLY A 186 10.81 -12.64 -1.08
C GLY A 186 11.17 -12.14 -2.48
N GLY A 187 11.16 -10.83 -2.68
CA GLY A 187 11.57 -10.10 -3.89
C GLY A 187 11.96 -8.67 -3.57
N GLY A 188 12.42 -7.94 -4.56
CA GLY A 188 12.82 -6.54 -4.44
C GLY A 188 11.71 -5.57 -4.82
N ILE A 189 11.94 -4.83 -5.91
CA ILE A 189 11.01 -3.79 -6.36
C ILE A 189 9.62 -4.33 -6.71
N THR A 190 9.52 -5.58 -7.18
CA THR A 190 8.25 -6.23 -7.52
C THR A 190 7.38 -6.49 -6.29
N SER A 191 7.98 -6.77 -5.12
CA SER A 191 7.28 -6.96 -3.86
C SER A 191 7.05 -5.65 -3.12
N TRP A 192 7.99 -4.69 -3.24
CA TRP A 192 8.02 -3.50 -2.40
C TRP A 192 7.21 -2.32 -2.94
N LEU A 193 7.44 -1.91 -4.19
CA LEU A 193 6.80 -0.73 -4.77
C LEU A 193 5.77 -1.06 -5.86
N ALA A 194 5.94 -2.16 -6.61
CA ALA A 194 4.95 -2.57 -7.59
C ALA A 194 3.57 -2.78 -6.97
N CYS A 195 3.51 -3.16 -5.69
CA CYS A 195 2.25 -3.38 -4.98
C CYS A 195 1.33 -2.16 -5.00
N HIS A 196 1.86 -0.94 -4.96
CA HIS A 196 1.04 0.27 -5.03
C HIS A 196 0.40 0.45 -6.40
N MET A 197 1.17 0.22 -7.47
CA MET A 197 0.69 0.36 -8.83
C MET A 197 -0.33 -0.73 -9.18
N LEU A 198 -0.05 -1.97 -8.79
CA LEU A 198 -0.95 -3.10 -8.99
C LEU A 198 -2.24 -2.93 -8.19
N ASP A 199 -2.16 -2.42 -6.95
CA ASP A 199 -3.34 -2.14 -6.14
C ASP A 199 -4.26 -1.11 -6.79
N MET A 200 -3.69 -0.03 -7.31
CA MET A 200 -4.47 0.98 -8.04
C MET A 200 -5.17 0.38 -9.27
N LEU A 201 -4.46 -0.44 -10.07
CA LEU A 201 -5.06 -1.10 -11.25
C LEU A 201 -6.20 -2.02 -10.85
N ILE A 202 -5.97 -2.93 -9.88
CA ILE A 202 -6.99 -3.86 -9.39
C ILE A 202 -8.21 -3.10 -8.85
N PHE A 203 -7.97 -2.03 -8.08
CA PHE A 203 -9.05 -1.22 -7.52
C PHE A 203 -9.86 -0.49 -8.60
N ILE A 204 -9.18 0.13 -9.57
CA ILE A 204 -9.84 0.92 -10.62
C ILE A 204 -10.62 0.03 -11.58
N LEU A 205 -10.01 -1.08 -12.02
CA LEU A 205 -10.62 -1.98 -13.01
C LEU A 205 -11.65 -2.94 -12.39
N ASP A 206 -11.56 -3.20 -11.07
CA ASP A 206 -12.28 -4.26 -10.35
C ASP A 206 -12.06 -5.64 -11.01
N GLU A 207 -10.83 -5.87 -11.52
CA GLU A 207 -10.43 -7.11 -12.21
C GLU A 207 -9.11 -7.66 -11.69
N ARG A 208 -8.92 -8.97 -11.86
CA ARG A 208 -7.66 -9.65 -11.53
C ARG A 208 -6.75 -9.73 -12.76
N VAL A 209 -5.44 -9.72 -12.51
CA VAL A 209 -4.42 -10.07 -13.51
C VAL A 209 -4.33 -11.59 -13.62
N THR A 210 -4.41 -12.12 -14.82
CA THR A 210 -4.41 -13.57 -15.08
C THR A 210 -3.15 -14.09 -15.76
N GLU A 211 -2.36 -13.20 -16.38
CA GLU A 211 -1.13 -13.58 -17.07
C GLU A 211 -0.10 -12.47 -16.97
N VAL A 212 1.17 -12.85 -16.83
CA VAL A 212 2.32 -11.94 -16.70
C VAL A 212 3.47 -12.41 -17.58
N SER A 213 4.06 -11.50 -18.36
CA SER A 213 5.36 -11.69 -19.04
C SER A 213 6.30 -10.55 -18.62
N ALA A 214 7.50 -10.89 -18.12
CA ALA A 214 8.36 -9.89 -17.49
C ALA A 214 9.85 -10.11 -17.72
N PHE A 215 10.59 -9.01 -17.62
CA PHE A 215 12.03 -8.99 -17.39
C PHE A 215 12.30 -8.30 -16.06
N THR A 216 13.04 -8.97 -15.19
CA THR A 216 13.51 -8.41 -13.91
C THR A 216 15.03 -8.50 -13.84
N GLY A 217 15.66 -7.65 -13.07
CA GLY A 217 17.11 -7.73 -12.90
C GLY A 217 17.66 -6.69 -11.95
N ASN A 218 18.98 -6.79 -11.71
CA ASN A 218 19.77 -5.85 -10.94
C ASN A 218 20.53 -4.97 -11.90
N ARG A 219 20.16 -3.70 -11.99
CA ARG A 219 20.74 -2.71 -12.91
C ARG A 219 21.45 -1.58 -12.18
N TYR A 220 21.03 -1.30 -10.95
CA TYR A 220 21.72 -0.32 -10.14
C TYR A 220 23.07 -0.89 -9.64
N PRO A 221 24.14 -0.07 -9.59
CA PRO A 221 25.49 -0.56 -9.26
C PRO A 221 25.67 -0.83 -7.75
N ILE A 222 24.73 -1.56 -7.15
CA ILE A 222 24.76 -2.00 -5.74
C ILE A 222 24.58 -3.50 -5.72
N LYS A 223 25.40 -4.19 -4.94
CA LYS A 223 25.28 -5.64 -4.76
C LYS A 223 24.15 -5.96 -3.77
N ILE A 224 23.02 -6.42 -4.31
CA ILE A 224 21.83 -6.86 -3.57
C ILE A 224 21.36 -8.21 -4.14
N ASP A 225 20.57 -8.97 -3.38
CA ASP A 225 20.11 -10.31 -3.77
C ASP A 225 18.65 -10.35 -4.27
N VAL A 226 18.06 -9.17 -4.48
CA VAL A 226 16.71 -8.96 -5.02
C VAL A 226 16.77 -8.11 -6.29
N GLU A 227 15.74 -8.16 -7.11
CA GLU A 227 15.63 -7.32 -8.31
C GLU A 227 15.38 -5.85 -7.94
N ASP A 228 16.08 -4.95 -8.62
CA ASP A 228 15.90 -3.50 -8.49
C ASP A 228 15.09 -2.88 -9.63
N THR A 229 14.83 -3.65 -10.68
CA THR A 229 14.11 -3.20 -11.88
C THR A 229 13.23 -4.32 -12.41
N ALA A 230 12.00 -3.98 -12.80
CA ALA A 230 11.06 -4.88 -13.45
C ALA A 230 10.26 -4.16 -14.53
N ILE A 231 10.18 -4.76 -15.72
CA ILE A 231 9.33 -4.33 -16.83
C ILE A 231 8.48 -5.53 -17.21
N SER A 232 7.15 -5.38 -17.21
CA SER A 232 6.24 -6.46 -17.47
C SER A 232 5.04 -6.06 -18.31
N ALA A 233 4.56 -7.01 -19.12
CA ALA A 233 3.24 -7.00 -19.71
C ALA A 233 2.31 -7.85 -18.86
N ILE A 234 1.06 -7.42 -18.69
CA ILE A 234 0.03 -8.11 -17.94
C ILE A 234 -1.24 -8.24 -18.78
N LYS A 235 -2.08 -9.23 -18.45
CA LYS A 235 -3.39 -9.42 -19.00
C LYS A 235 -4.39 -9.68 -17.88
N THR A 236 -5.58 -9.05 -17.95
CA THR A 236 -6.64 -9.20 -16.97
C THR A 236 -7.65 -10.29 -17.37
N GLU A 237 -8.63 -10.53 -16.50
CA GLU A 237 -9.70 -11.53 -16.73
C GLU A 237 -10.54 -11.24 -17.98
N SER A 238 -10.86 -9.96 -18.24
CA SER A 238 -11.60 -9.55 -19.44
C SER A 238 -10.73 -9.45 -20.69
N GLY A 239 -9.40 -9.58 -20.55
CA GLY A 239 -8.45 -9.48 -21.65
C GLY A 239 -7.82 -8.10 -21.83
N ILE A 240 -8.01 -7.16 -20.92
CA ILE A 240 -7.31 -5.87 -20.92
C ILE A 240 -5.81 -6.13 -20.88
N LEU A 241 -5.05 -5.46 -21.77
CA LEU A 241 -3.61 -5.54 -21.81
C LEU A 241 -2.98 -4.39 -21.00
N GLY A 242 -1.95 -4.68 -20.26
CA GLY A 242 -1.29 -3.66 -19.47
C GLY A 242 0.23 -3.75 -19.45
N SER A 243 0.86 -2.63 -19.10
CA SER A 243 2.29 -2.58 -18.79
C SER A 243 2.52 -2.08 -17.38
N VAL A 244 3.49 -2.72 -16.68
CA VAL A 244 3.93 -2.35 -15.36
C VAL A 244 5.44 -2.17 -15.38
N HIS A 245 5.91 -0.94 -15.14
CA HIS A 245 7.34 -0.63 -15.06
C HIS A 245 7.66 -0.10 -13.68
N THR A 246 8.47 -0.85 -12.92
CA THR A 246 8.92 -0.44 -11.58
C THR A 246 10.42 -0.57 -11.45
N GLY A 247 11.06 0.36 -10.73
CA GLY A 247 12.52 0.28 -10.61
C GLY A 247 13.13 1.34 -9.69
N TYR A 248 14.32 1.01 -9.20
CA TYR A 248 15.24 1.96 -8.56
C TYR A 248 16.16 2.62 -9.59
N SER A 249 15.61 3.05 -10.72
CA SER A 249 16.39 3.49 -11.90
C SER A 249 16.51 5.02 -12.04
N LEU A 250 16.10 5.77 -11.04
CA LEU A 250 16.31 7.21 -11.02
C LEU A 250 17.57 7.58 -10.25
N CYS A 251 18.34 8.50 -10.82
CA CYS A 251 19.39 9.22 -10.10
C CYS A 251 18.75 10.38 -9.33
N GLY A 252 19.15 10.58 -8.09
CA GLY A 252 18.64 11.68 -7.28
C GLY A 252 19.50 11.94 -6.06
N PRO A 253 19.29 13.07 -5.36
CA PRO A 253 20.02 13.39 -4.13
C PRO A 253 19.84 12.27 -3.10
N SER A 254 20.91 11.98 -2.36
CA SER A 254 20.94 10.88 -1.38
C SER A 254 19.96 11.05 -0.21
N LYS A 255 19.41 12.24 -0.01
CA LYS A 255 18.49 12.57 1.10
C LYS A 255 17.05 12.80 0.68
N LEU A 256 16.78 12.99 -0.62
CA LEU A 256 15.46 13.22 -1.17
C LEU A 256 15.12 12.09 -2.14
N GLY A 257 14.01 11.38 -1.90
CA GLY A 257 13.48 10.44 -2.88
C GLY A 257 12.91 11.22 -4.07
N VAL A 258 13.45 10.99 -5.27
CA VAL A 258 12.82 11.41 -6.51
C VAL A 258 12.05 10.24 -7.07
N SER A 259 10.88 10.49 -7.65
CA SER A 259 10.09 9.43 -8.27
C SER A 259 9.42 9.92 -9.55
N ASP A 260 9.30 9.02 -10.51
CA ASP A 260 8.52 9.17 -11.72
C ASP A 260 7.37 8.15 -11.64
N LEU A 261 6.17 8.66 -11.44
CA LEU A 261 4.97 7.86 -11.38
C LEU A 261 4.04 8.24 -12.51
N TYR A 262 3.38 7.24 -13.05
CA TYR A 262 2.40 7.40 -14.10
C TYR A 262 1.31 6.34 -14.00
N LEU A 263 0.06 6.73 -14.28
CA LEU A 263 -1.05 5.85 -14.52
C LEU A 263 -1.81 6.35 -15.73
N GLY A 264 -2.06 5.47 -16.69
CA GLY A 264 -2.86 5.74 -17.89
C GLY A 264 -3.82 4.61 -18.16
N ILE A 265 -5.07 4.94 -18.53
CA ILE A 265 -6.12 3.99 -18.93
C ILE A 265 -6.72 4.48 -20.23
N ARG A 266 -6.88 3.59 -21.20
CA ARG A 266 -7.40 3.91 -22.54
C ARG A 266 -8.52 2.96 -22.87
N GLY A 267 -9.65 3.53 -23.24
CA GLY A 267 -10.85 2.82 -23.68
C GLY A 267 -11.25 3.21 -25.09
N THR A 268 -12.33 2.64 -25.58
CA THR A 268 -12.86 2.86 -26.94
C THR A 268 -13.48 4.24 -27.14
N GLU A 269 -13.91 4.90 -26.05
CA GLU A 269 -14.59 6.19 -26.07
C GLU A 269 -13.83 7.29 -25.30
N GLY A 270 -12.69 6.95 -24.69
CA GLY A 270 -11.95 7.94 -23.95
C GLY A 270 -10.68 7.39 -23.31
N TYR A 271 -9.97 8.29 -22.68
CA TYR A 271 -8.77 7.96 -21.92
C TYR A 271 -8.62 8.85 -20.70
N VAL A 272 -7.85 8.35 -19.73
CA VAL A 272 -7.42 9.10 -18.57
C VAL A 272 -5.94 8.87 -18.34
N SER A 273 -5.22 9.91 -17.93
CA SER A 273 -3.84 9.79 -17.47
C SER A 273 -3.53 10.75 -16.34
N ILE A 274 -2.67 10.31 -15.45
CA ILE A 274 -2.15 11.12 -14.35
C ILE A 274 -0.66 10.84 -14.16
N PRO A 275 0.21 11.83 -14.36
CA PRO A 275 1.56 11.80 -13.81
C PRO A 275 1.48 12.12 -12.32
N PHE A 276 2.05 11.27 -11.49
CA PHE A 276 2.14 11.53 -10.06
C PHE A 276 3.53 12.06 -9.70
N HIS A 277 3.55 13.06 -8.85
CA HIS A 277 4.78 13.53 -8.23
C HIS A 277 4.78 13.13 -6.76
N LEU A 278 5.89 12.56 -6.29
CA LEU A 278 6.05 12.25 -4.88
C LEU A 278 6.44 13.50 -4.09
N PRO A 279 6.21 13.50 -2.77
CA PRO A 279 6.62 14.57 -1.86
C PRO A 279 8.10 14.91 -1.99
N GLY A 280 8.40 16.18 -1.82
CA GLY A 280 9.70 16.76 -2.12
C GLY A 280 9.77 17.41 -3.50
N GLN A 281 8.69 17.31 -4.27
CA GLN A 281 8.44 18.07 -5.50
C GLN A 281 7.16 18.91 -5.30
N ASP A 282 7.12 19.63 -4.19
CA ASP A 282 5.93 20.31 -3.66
C ASP A 282 5.33 21.38 -4.60
N ASP A 283 6.07 21.78 -5.62
CA ASP A 283 5.65 22.78 -6.58
C ASP A 283 4.94 22.20 -7.82
N LEU A 284 4.80 20.86 -7.90
CA LEU A 284 4.17 20.21 -9.03
C LEU A 284 2.78 19.69 -8.64
N ASP A 285 1.75 20.31 -9.21
CA ASP A 285 0.37 19.85 -9.07
C ASP A 285 0.16 18.50 -9.78
N ASN A 286 -0.47 17.58 -9.10
CA ASN A 286 -0.96 16.35 -9.72
C ASN A 286 -2.15 16.68 -10.61
N THR A 287 -1.96 16.65 -11.92
CA THR A 287 -3.02 16.97 -12.89
C THR A 287 -3.55 15.70 -13.53
N LEU A 288 -4.84 15.45 -13.32
CA LEU A 288 -5.58 14.41 -14.02
C LEU A 288 -6.04 14.93 -15.36
N TYR A 289 -5.65 14.25 -16.45
CA TYR A 289 -6.14 14.50 -17.80
C TYR A 289 -7.16 13.44 -18.15
N LEU A 290 -8.36 13.89 -18.49
CA LEU A 290 -9.46 13.02 -18.90
C LEU A 290 -10.10 13.54 -20.18
N TYR A 291 -10.28 12.64 -21.15
CA TYR A 291 -11.04 12.85 -22.37
C TYR A 291 -12.09 11.77 -22.52
N SER A 292 -13.30 12.13 -22.96
CA SER A 292 -14.37 11.18 -23.25
C SER A 292 -15.22 11.68 -24.41
N GLU A 293 -15.54 10.78 -25.33
CA GLU A 293 -16.54 10.97 -26.42
C GLU A 293 -17.92 10.44 -26.03
N ASN A 294 -18.06 9.84 -24.84
CA ASN A 294 -19.33 9.28 -24.39
C ASN A 294 -20.36 10.39 -24.15
N GLU A 295 -21.44 10.40 -24.95
CA GLU A 295 -22.49 11.42 -24.89
C GLU A 295 -23.24 11.46 -23.55
N ASN A 296 -23.27 10.35 -22.83
CA ASN A 296 -23.89 10.27 -21.50
C ASN A 296 -22.99 10.86 -20.40
N TRP A 297 -21.75 11.17 -20.72
CA TRP A 297 -20.82 11.75 -19.76
C TRP A 297 -20.86 13.28 -19.84
N VAL A 298 -21.27 13.91 -18.76
CA VAL A 298 -21.75 15.30 -18.64
C VAL A 298 -20.80 16.38 -19.17
N THR A 299 -19.61 16.07 -19.55
CA THR A 299 -18.63 17.08 -19.92
C THR A 299 -17.86 16.80 -21.19
N GLY A 300 -18.36 16.05 -22.12
CA GLY A 300 -17.69 15.77 -23.39
C GLY A 300 -16.46 16.66 -23.68
N GLY A 301 -15.41 16.10 -24.19
CA GLY A 301 -14.17 16.80 -24.45
C GLY A 301 -13.11 16.66 -23.35
N GLN A 302 -11.95 17.20 -23.64
CA GLN A 302 -10.78 17.11 -22.78
C GLN A 302 -10.98 17.89 -21.48
N ARG A 303 -10.67 17.24 -20.36
CA ARG A 303 -10.64 17.86 -19.03
C ARG A 303 -9.26 17.71 -18.38
N ALA A 304 -8.85 18.75 -17.70
CA ALA A 304 -7.74 18.71 -16.76
C ALA A 304 -8.24 19.07 -15.38
N MET A 305 -7.87 18.30 -14.38
CA MET A 305 -8.21 18.54 -12.98
C MET A 305 -6.93 18.49 -12.15
N THR A 306 -6.79 19.46 -11.24
CA THR A 306 -5.68 19.52 -10.30
C THR A 306 -6.15 19.12 -8.93
N TYR A 307 -5.39 18.28 -8.24
CA TYR A 307 -5.70 17.81 -6.91
C TYR A 307 -4.67 18.32 -5.91
N SER A 308 -5.15 18.75 -4.75
CA SER A 308 -4.26 19.04 -3.62
C SER A 308 -3.53 17.77 -3.17
N PRO A 309 -2.30 17.89 -2.67
CA PRO A 309 -1.56 16.77 -2.11
C PRO A 309 -2.38 16.04 -1.04
N PHE A 310 -2.69 14.77 -1.27
CA PHE A 310 -3.54 13.98 -0.38
C PHE A 310 -2.82 13.45 0.87
N TYR A 311 -1.52 13.55 0.88
CA TYR A 311 -0.66 13.14 1.99
C TYR A 311 -0.60 14.15 3.13
N LYS A 312 -1.25 15.31 3.00
CA LYS A 312 -1.42 16.23 4.13
C LYS A 312 -2.48 15.66 5.07
N THR A 313 -2.12 15.48 6.33
CA THR A 313 -3.08 15.03 7.35
C THR A 313 -4.19 16.06 7.56
N GLN A 314 -5.41 15.58 7.76
CA GLN A 314 -6.54 16.44 8.13
C GLN A 314 -6.72 16.57 9.65
N PHE A 315 -6.11 15.68 10.45
CA PHE A 315 -6.38 15.60 11.89
C PHE A 315 -5.32 16.26 12.75
N GLY A 316 -4.17 16.58 12.25
CA GLY A 316 -3.09 17.02 13.09
C GLY A 316 -2.25 18.15 12.55
N LYS A 317 -1.60 18.80 13.48
CA LYS A 317 -0.40 19.54 13.17
C LYS A 317 0.68 18.48 12.91
N SER A 318 0.74 17.94 11.72
CA SER A 318 1.92 17.18 11.34
C SER A 318 3.07 18.17 11.26
N GLY A 319 3.70 18.41 12.39
CA GLY A 319 4.97 19.15 12.44
C GLY A 319 6.10 18.32 11.85
N VAL A 320 5.78 17.15 11.32
CA VAL A 320 6.69 16.27 10.63
C VAL A 320 6.29 16.33 9.18
N ASP A 321 7.05 17.07 8.41
CA ASP A 321 7.09 16.96 6.97
C ASP A 321 7.57 15.53 6.66
N MET A 322 6.63 14.62 6.48
CA MET A 322 6.91 13.21 6.22
C MET A 322 7.57 12.99 4.88
N GLY A 323 7.82 14.04 4.11
CA GLY A 323 8.70 14.12 2.92
C GLY A 323 8.70 12.93 1.95
N SER A 324 7.75 12.00 2.10
CA SER A 324 7.70 10.78 1.33
C SER A 324 6.26 10.37 1.18
N GLY A 325 5.72 10.67 0.08
CA GLY A 325 4.41 10.29 -0.27
C GLY A 325 4.13 8.82 -0.09
N GLY A 326 3.07 8.57 0.53
CA GLY A 326 2.50 7.27 0.52
C GLY A 326 2.08 6.76 1.89
N TYR A 327 2.74 7.18 2.94
CA TYR A 327 2.43 6.76 4.29
C TYR A 327 2.20 8.00 5.13
N GLY A 328 1.10 7.98 5.86
CA GLY A 328 0.65 9.16 6.57
C GLY A 328 -0.21 10.09 5.69
N GLY A 329 -0.90 11.00 6.32
CA GLY A 329 -1.77 11.97 5.69
C GLY A 329 -3.17 11.48 5.40
N PHE A 330 -3.94 12.30 4.72
CA PHE A 330 -5.39 12.11 4.53
C PHE A 330 -5.80 10.73 4.04
N GLY A 331 -5.09 10.17 3.08
CA GLY A 331 -5.44 8.87 2.50
C GLY A 331 -5.28 7.73 3.51
N ALA A 332 -4.20 7.74 4.30
CA ALA A 332 -3.95 6.74 5.33
C ALA A 332 -4.91 6.86 6.51
N GLU A 333 -5.13 8.08 7.00
CA GLU A 333 -6.10 8.36 8.07
C GLU A 333 -7.50 7.88 7.69
N LYS A 334 -7.94 8.28 6.49
CA LYS A 334 -9.26 7.92 5.97
C LYS A 334 -9.42 6.42 5.81
N LEU A 335 -8.42 5.74 5.23
CA LEU A 335 -8.44 4.31 5.03
C LEU A 335 -8.53 3.55 6.35
N PHE A 336 -7.77 3.99 7.35
CA PHE A 336 -7.73 3.36 8.66
C PHE A 336 -9.10 3.43 9.35
N ILE A 337 -9.73 4.61 9.36
CA ILE A 337 -11.07 4.79 9.93
C ILE A 337 -12.14 4.05 9.14
N ASP A 338 -12.06 4.04 7.82
CA ASP A 338 -12.98 3.26 6.99
C ASP A 338 -12.88 1.75 7.29
N PHE A 339 -11.65 1.26 7.53
CA PHE A 339 -11.43 -0.12 7.96
C PHE A 339 -12.10 -0.39 9.32
N LEU A 340 -11.86 0.44 10.33
CA LEU A 340 -12.46 0.27 11.66
C LEU A 340 -13.99 0.34 11.62
N ASN A 341 -14.54 1.27 10.86
CA ASN A 341 -15.99 1.36 10.68
C ASN A 341 -16.57 0.16 9.94
N SER A 342 -15.86 -0.35 8.91
CA SER A 342 -16.27 -1.56 8.19
C SER A 342 -16.28 -2.78 9.11
N THR A 343 -15.28 -2.90 9.97
CA THR A 343 -15.22 -3.95 11.00
C THR A 343 -16.39 -3.89 11.96
N ARG A 344 -16.68 -2.69 12.50
CA ARG A 344 -17.80 -2.46 13.44
C ARG A 344 -19.17 -2.74 12.82
N ASN A 345 -19.34 -2.36 11.56
CA ASN A 345 -20.61 -2.45 10.84
C ASN A 345 -20.75 -3.74 10.01
N GLN A 346 -19.76 -4.64 10.07
CA GLN A 346 -19.68 -5.86 9.23
C GLN A 346 -19.83 -5.55 7.74
N ALA A 347 -19.24 -4.44 7.30
CA ALA A 347 -19.29 -3.96 5.91
C ALA A 347 -18.07 -4.41 5.10
N LYS A 348 -18.12 -4.19 3.78
CA LYS A 348 -17.00 -4.51 2.86
C LYS A 348 -15.72 -3.76 3.31
N ILE A 349 -14.64 -4.51 3.50
CA ILE A 349 -13.32 -3.96 3.83
C ILE A 349 -12.79 -3.17 2.64
N PRO A 350 -12.31 -1.92 2.84
CA PRO A 350 -11.88 -1.05 1.73
C PRO A 350 -10.67 -1.58 0.96
N THR A 351 -9.76 -2.26 1.66
CA THR A 351 -8.54 -2.86 1.10
C THR A 351 -8.38 -4.28 1.64
N PRO A 352 -9.18 -5.25 1.17
CA PRO A 352 -9.17 -6.60 1.72
C PRO A 352 -7.83 -7.29 1.45
N ILE A 353 -7.34 -8.06 2.42
CA ILE A 353 -6.04 -8.73 2.34
C ILE A 353 -5.91 -9.66 1.13
N LYS A 354 -7.00 -10.21 0.63
CA LYS A 354 -7.01 -11.05 -0.58
C LYS A 354 -6.47 -10.33 -1.82
N ASP A 355 -6.65 -9.00 -1.91
CA ASP A 355 -6.10 -8.22 -3.01
C ASP A 355 -4.58 -8.15 -2.89
N LEU A 356 -4.04 -8.02 -1.67
CA LEU A 356 -2.60 -8.05 -1.45
C LEU A 356 -2.00 -9.44 -1.71
N VAL A 357 -2.71 -10.52 -1.39
CA VAL A 357 -2.31 -11.89 -1.78
C VAL A 357 -2.11 -11.95 -3.29
N HIS A 358 -3.10 -11.48 -4.06
CA HIS A 358 -3.02 -11.46 -5.52
C HIS A 358 -1.87 -10.58 -6.04
N ILE A 359 -1.64 -9.44 -5.43
CA ILE A 359 -0.51 -8.55 -5.78
C ILE A 359 0.83 -9.26 -5.57
N LEU A 360 0.98 -10.03 -4.50
CA LEU A 360 2.18 -10.84 -4.27
C LEU A 360 2.33 -11.94 -5.32
N GLU A 361 1.24 -12.62 -5.70
CA GLU A 361 1.23 -13.61 -6.79
C GLU A 361 1.70 -13.00 -8.11
N ILE A 362 1.27 -11.78 -8.44
CA ILE A 362 1.73 -11.05 -9.62
C ILE A 362 3.24 -10.78 -9.54
N GLY A 363 3.75 -10.30 -8.41
CA GLY A 363 5.18 -10.07 -8.20
C GLY A 363 6.02 -11.34 -8.31
N GLU A 364 5.53 -12.47 -7.78
CA GLU A 364 6.14 -13.79 -7.91
C GLU A 364 6.13 -14.25 -9.38
N ALA A 365 5.01 -14.08 -10.08
CA ALA A 365 4.89 -14.40 -11.51
C ALA A 365 5.83 -13.55 -12.39
N MET A 366 6.06 -12.27 -12.06
CA MET A 366 7.06 -11.43 -12.74
C MET A 366 8.46 -12.03 -12.65
N ARG A 367 8.88 -12.45 -11.45
CA ARG A 367 10.20 -13.07 -11.23
C ARG A 367 10.31 -14.43 -11.90
N GLU A 368 9.27 -15.25 -11.84
CA GLU A 368 9.22 -16.55 -12.50
C GLU A 368 9.26 -16.41 -14.03
N SER A 369 8.50 -15.46 -14.59
CA SER A 369 8.52 -15.17 -16.03
C SER A 369 9.91 -14.75 -16.50
N SER A 370 10.58 -13.87 -15.78
CA SER A 370 11.94 -13.43 -16.09
C SER A 370 12.94 -14.57 -16.04
N ASN A 371 12.80 -15.49 -15.08
CA ASN A 371 13.71 -16.65 -14.94
C ASN A 371 13.47 -17.73 -15.99
N SER A 372 12.22 -17.97 -16.35
CA SER A 372 11.85 -19.04 -17.29
C SER A 372 11.83 -18.59 -18.75
N GLY A 373 11.77 -17.29 -19.02
CA GLY A 373 11.56 -16.72 -20.35
C GLY A 373 10.17 -16.98 -20.92
N LYS A 374 9.18 -17.31 -20.08
CA LYS A 374 7.80 -17.64 -20.49
C LYS A 374 6.80 -16.72 -19.81
N ALA A 375 5.64 -16.53 -20.44
CA ALA A 375 4.49 -15.96 -19.76
C ALA A 375 4.00 -16.92 -18.66
N ILE A 376 3.61 -16.37 -17.51
CA ILE A 376 3.13 -17.11 -16.34
C ILE A 376 1.65 -16.81 -16.15
N SER A 377 0.85 -17.88 -16.11
CA SER A 377 -0.58 -17.77 -15.76
C SER A 377 -0.75 -17.76 -14.24
N ILE A 378 -1.55 -16.82 -13.74
CA ILE A 378 -1.93 -16.74 -12.33
C ILE A 378 -3.29 -17.43 -12.20
N SER A 379 -3.36 -18.47 -11.37
CA SER A 379 -4.60 -19.22 -11.17
C SER A 379 -5.66 -18.36 -10.48
N LYS A 380 -6.93 -18.57 -10.86
CA LYS A 380 -8.07 -18.03 -10.12
C LYS A 380 -8.14 -18.79 -8.78
N THR A 381 -7.71 -18.15 -7.69
CA THR A 381 -7.93 -18.65 -6.32
C THR A 381 -9.22 -18.09 -5.73
#